data_a77007142f55e415594b64b0ad43838e
#
_entry.id   a77007142f55e415594b64b0ad43838e
#
_cell.length_a   1.000
_cell.length_b   1.000
_cell.length_c   1.000
_cell.angle_alpha   90.00
_cell.angle_beta   90.00
_cell.angle_gamma   90.00
#
_symmetry.space_group_name_H-M   'P 1'
#
loop_
_entity.id
_entity.type
_entity.pdbx_description
1 polymer ?
#
loop_
_entity_poly.entity_id
_entity_poly.type
_entity_poly.pdbx_seq_one_letter_code
_entity_poly.pdbx_strand_id
1 'polypeptide(L)'
;MRKRIIIFGLGSLYKRAIIYIKDLYEIVALTDNNQSLHGTIFDGVLVIPPSEISSKKCDGIIVLSSFYKEIHEQIISFGVDSTLINNGLSILVDVFRPLLESALINKGENMNDTESNVSFFIDTLGNGGAEKALVDLTKMLSNENISASIVVTFNIGDYFSSIPSRFPIRTLFDYKDKELIDLIFTFVEWQVIRKIVKIHDSQIEVSFLDGVSSCLVVAGRAGKKIGWVHSDLSYYLDNEQKKKEASALYSFFTDVVFVTGNSKVAWEKLFPDNSNIKKHVIYNLVSVQDITAHKGKNSLTFDKLTFISVGRLDYVKGFDLLIEICHRLNNEGYDNYQLIIIGEGSDRPHLVKKIEELHIPNISLLGHLAYPYQYIEAADFVISSSRAEGFSLVILEALLLGTPVIATKTAGSMELIARLGGGVLVDNNIEALYSAMKNSCEGELNNALPPTRESFEDIYKETCDKIIGILGGERNAF
;
A
#
# COMPACT_ATOMS: atom_id res chain seq x y z
N MET A 1 24.99 37.28 3.28
CA MET A 1 23.58 37.75 3.14
C MET A 1 22.81 36.67 2.42
N ARG A 2 21.59 36.39 2.88
CA ARG A 2 20.69 35.47 2.15
C ARG A 2 20.24 36.14 0.85
N LYS A 3 20.08 35.34 -0.23
CA LYS A 3 19.52 35.83 -1.48
C LYS A 3 18.08 36.23 -1.27
N ARG A 4 17.68 37.37 -1.85
CA ARG A 4 16.33 37.94 -1.77
C ARG A 4 15.48 37.39 -2.91
N ILE A 5 14.40 36.70 -2.58
CA ILE A 5 13.58 36.02 -3.58
C ILE A 5 12.11 36.46 -3.51
N ILE A 6 11.43 36.30 -4.64
CA ILE A 6 9.97 36.31 -4.73
C ILE A 6 9.52 34.86 -4.98
N ILE A 7 8.46 34.42 -4.33
CA ILE A 7 7.87 33.10 -4.59
C ILE A 7 6.55 33.30 -5.34
N PHE A 8 6.43 32.60 -6.46
CA PHE A 8 5.22 32.54 -7.27
C PHE A 8 4.51 31.19 -7.07
N GLY A 9 3.22 31.21 -6.71
CA GLY A 9 2.37 30.07 -6.46
C GLY A 9 2.26 29.73 -4.96
N LEU A 10 1.07 29.97 -4.39
CA LEU A 10 0.75 29.81 -2.96
C LEU A 10 -0.15 28.61 -2.68
N GLY A 11 -0.20 27.66 -3.61
CA GLY A 11 -0.96 26.42 -3.52
C GLY A 11 -0.38 25.39 -2.55
N SER A 12 -0.74 24.13 -2.76
CA SER A 12 -0.31 23.02 -1.92
C SER A 12 1.23 22.83 -1.92
N LEU A 13 1.91 23.09 -3.04
CA LEU A 13 3.36 22.99 -3.15
C LEU A 13 4.05 24.00 -2.22
N TYR A 14 3.58 25.25 -2.21
CA TYR A 14 4.11 26.28 -1.31
C TYR A 14 4.01 25.84 0.15
N LYS A 15 2.80 25.47 0.58
CA LYS A 15 2.51 25.10 1.97
C LYS A 15 3.43 23.99 2.50
N ARG A 16 3.82 23.07 1.63
CA ARG A 16 4.68 21.93 1.97
C ARG A 16 6.17 22.28 1.89
N ALA A 17 6.58 23.18 1.00
CA ALA A 17 7.98 23.51 0.73
C ALA A 17 8.52 24.70 1.53
N ILE A 18 7.65 25.63 1.96
CA ILE A 18 8.07 26.91 2.53
C ILE A 18 8.95 26.77 3.79
N ILE A 19 8.69 25.76 4.62
CA ILE A 19 9.46 25.51 5.85
C ILE A 19 10.95 25.26 5.56
N TYR A 20 11.28 24.71 4.39
CA TYR A 20 12.64 24.42 3.96
C TYR A 20 13.29 25.58 3.19
N ILE A 21 12.48 26.43 2.55
CA ILE A 21 12.94 27.56 1.74
C ILE A 21 13.24 28.79 2.59
N LYS A 22 12.40 29.09 3.60
CA LYS A 22 12.51 30.30 4.43
C LYS A 22 13.82 30.41 5.21
N ASP A 23 14.48 29.29 5.49
CA ASP A 23 15.74 29.28 6.22
C ASP A 23 16.95 29.57 5.31
N LEU A 24 16.81 29.39 4.01
CA LEU A 24 17.85 29.56 2.99
C LEU A 24 17.81 30.93 2.31
N TYR A 25 16.60 31.50 2.19
CA TYR A 25 16.35 32.72 1.43
C TYR A 25 15.64 33.79 2.28
N GLU A 26 15.85 35.07 1.88
CA GLU A 26 15.02 36.19 2.35
C GLU A 26 13.84 36.37 1.38
N ILE A 27 12.61 36.05 1.83
CA ILE A 27 11.42 36.17 0.99
C ILE A 27 10.93 37.63 1.07
N VAL A 28 11.08 38.36 -0.05
CA VAL A 28 10.73 39.79 -0.09
C VAL A 28 9.32 40.06 -0.57
N ALA A 29 8.69 39.13 -1.28
CA ALA A 29 7.28 39.15 -1.65
C ALA A 29 6.81 37.74 -2.03
N LEU A 30 5.49 37.54 -1.93
CA LEU A 30 4.79 36.41 -2.49
C LEU A 30 3.89 36.87 -3.64
N THR A 31 3.57 35.98 -4.58
CA THR A 31 2.66 36.27 -5.67
C THR A 31 1.91 35.04 -6.12
N ASP A 32 0.71 35.22 -6.63
CA ASP A 32 -0.17 34.16 -7.14
C ASP A 32 -1.13 34.73 -8.19
N ASN A 33 -1.63 33.90 -9.09
CA ASN A 33 -2.65 34.32 -10.07
C ASN A 33 -4.03 34.51 -9.43
N ASN A 34 -4.25 34.01 -8.22
CA ASN A 34 -5.48 34.22 -7.48
C ASN A 34 -5.56 35.66 -6.95
N GLN A 35 -6.37 36.48 -7.62
CA GLN A 35 -6.53 37.90 -7.30
C GLN A 35 -7.04 38.15 -5.87
N SER A 36 -7.77 37.21 -5.27
CA SER A 36 -8.29 37.36 -3.90
C SER A 36 -7.18 37.40 -2.84
N LEU A 37 -5.97 36.95 -3.18
CA LEU A 37 -4.82 36.96 -2.29
C LEU A 37 -4.00 38.26 -2.38
N HIS A 38 -4.18 39.06 -3.45
CA HIS A 38 -3.39 40.27 -3.65
C HIS A 38 -3.64 41.32 -2.54
N GLY A 39 -2.55 41.90 -2.06
CA GLY A 39 -2.59 42.87 -0.95
C GLY A 39 -2.74 42.26 0.43
N THR A 40 -2.89 40.92 0.54
CA THR A 40 -2.95 40.24 1.86
C THR A 40 -1.52 39.91 2.36
N ILE A 41 -1.41 39.61 3.64
CA ILE A 41 -0.19 39.09 4.24
C ILE A 41 -0.35 37.59 4.41
N PHE A 42 0.57 36.81 3.81
CA PHE A 42 0.61 35.36 3.90
C PHE A 42 1.97 34.94 4.47
N ASP A 43 1.99 34.16 5.55
CA ASP A 43 3.20 33.78 6.30
C ASP A 43 4.10 34.98 6.67
N GLY A 44 3.51 36.13 7.00
CA GLY A 44 4.21 37.36 7.36
C GLY A 44 4.78 38.15 6.17
N VAL A 45 4.49 37.76 4.94
CA VAL A 45 4.99 38.38 3.70
C VAL A 45 3.83 38.91 2.85
N LEU A 46 4.01 40.08 2.24
CA LEU A 46 2.99 40.70 1.38
C LEU A 46 2.82 39.91 0.07
N VAL A 47 1.58 39.60 -0.29
CA VAL A 47 1.22 39.03 -1.59
C VAL A 47 0.97 40.16 -2.60
N ILE A 48 1.83 40.27 -3.61
CA ILE A 48 1.72 41.27 -4.68
C ILE A 48 1.05 40.68 -5.93
N PRO A 49 0.40 41.51 -6.78
CA PRO A 49 -0.01 41.08 -8.10
C PRO A 49 1.19 40.66 -8.94
N PRO A 50 1.05 39.66 -9.85
CA PRO A 50 2.15 39.23 -10.73
C PRO A 50 2.75 40.35 -11.57
N SER A 51 1.93 41.34 -11.97
CA SER A 51 2.38 42.51 -12.73
C SER A 51 3.34 43.44 -11.96
N GLU A 52 3.40 43.34 -10.65
CA GLU A 52 4.27 44.16 -9.79
C GLU A 52 5.66 43.52 -9.55
N ILE A 53 5.89 42.29 -10.02
CA ILE A 53 7.15 41.57 -9.81
C ILE A 53 8.35 42.37 -10.31
N SER A 54 8.25 42.96 -11.52
CA SER A 54 9.33 43.74 -12.11
C SER A 54 9.71 44.99 -11.33
N SER A 55 8.81 45.49 -10.51
CA SER A 55 9.06 46.67 -9.64
C SER A 55 9.82 46.32 -8.35
N LYS A 56 9.91 45.05 -8.00
CA LYS A 56 10.55 44.59 -6.76
C LYS A 56 12.01 44.23 -6.99
N LYS A 57 12.87 44.73 -6.13
CA LYS A 57 14.31 44.36 -6.16
C LYS A 57 14.48 42.99 -5.51
N CYS A 58 14.83 41.99 -6.31
CA CYS A 58 15.14 40.61 -5.87
C CYS A 58 16.31 40.02 -6.63
N ASP A 59 16.90 38.95 -6.10
CA ASP A 59 17.99 38.20 -6.71
C ASP A 59 17.48 36.97 -7.48
N GLY A 60 16.19 36.67 -7.37
CA GLY A 60 15.55 35.59 -8.10
C GLY A 60 14.06 35.43 -7.78
N ILE A 61 13.37 34.71 -8.66
CA ILE A 61 11.97 34.35 -8.53
C ILE A 61 11.89 32.84 -8.55
N ILE A 62 11.24 32.26 -7.55
CA ILE A 62 11.02 30.82 -7.43
C ILE A 62 9.56 30.52 -7.77
N VAL A 63 9.33 29.74 -8.81
CA VAL A 63 7.99 29.31 -9.22
C VAL A 63 7.69 27.93 -8.61
N LEU A 64 6.76 27.89 -7.64
CA LEU A 64 6.27 26.66 -6.98
C LEU A 64 4.92 26.25 -7.57
N SER A 65 4.95 25.82 -8.83
CA SER A 65 3.73 25.40 -9.55
C SER A 65 4.05 24.32 -10.57
N SER A 66 3.09 23.42 -10.80
CA SER A 66 3.12 22.46 -11.91
C SER A 66 2.98 23.15 -13.28
N PHE A 67 2.49 24.40 -13.31
CA PHE A 67 2.33 25.24 -14.52
C PHE A 67 3.55 26.16 -14.72
N TYR A 68 4.77 25.62 -14.50
CA TYR A 68 5.99 26.42 -14.57
C TYR A 68 6.15 27.15 -15.91
N LYS A 69 5.90 26.49 -17.03
CA LYS A 69 6.10 27.08 -18.37
C LYS A 69 5.21 28.29 -18.60
N GLU A 70 3.94 28.15 -18.32
CA GLU A 70 2.94 29.19 -18.48
C GLU A 70 3.22 30.40 -17.58
N ILE A 71 3.59 30.13 -16.33
CA ILE A 71 3.96 31.16 -15.35
C ILE A 71 5.28 31.84 -15.75
N HIS A 72 6.26 31.09 -16.23
CA HIS A 72 7.53 31.62 -16.71
C HIS A 72 7.30 32.61 -17.88
N GLU A 73 6.52 32.24 -18.90
CA GLU A 73 6.14 33.09 -19.99
C GLU A 73 5.37 34.35 -19.53
N GLN A 74 4.46 34.16 -18.57
CA GLN A 74 3.72 35.26 -17.97
C GLN A 74 4.65 36.28 -17.27
N ILE A 75 5.62 35.79 -16.46
CA ILE A 75 6.57 36.69 -15.77
C ILE A 75 7.45 37.45 -16.76
N ILE A 76 7.91 36.79 -17.81
CA ILE A 76 8.65 37.45 -18.89
C ILE A 76 7.83 38.56 -19.54
N SER A 77 6.53 38.33 -19.75
CA SER A 77 5.64 39.34 -20.35
C SER A 77 5.53 40.64 -19.52
N PHE A 78 5.84 40.56 -18.23
CA PHE A 78 5.94 41.73 -17.34
C PHE A 78 7.31 42.43 -17.33
N GLY A 79 8.21 42.02 -18.25
CA GLY A 79 9.53 42.64 -18.40
C GLY A 79 10.59 42.15 -17.43
N VAL A 80 10.40 40.98 -16.83
CA VAL A 80 11.39 40.35 -15.95
C VAL A 80 12.40 39.56 -16.76
N ASP A 81 13.69 39.68 -16.40
CA ASP A 81 14.76 38.89 -17.03
C ASP A 81 14.56 37.39 -16.71
N SER A 82 14.56 36.56 -17.76
CA SER A 82 14.37 35.12 -17.67
C SER A 82 15.43 34.42 -16.79
N THR A 83 16.63 35.01 -16.68
CA THR A 83 17.72 34.47 -15.83
C THR A 83 17.41 34.53 -14.32
N LEU A 84 16.48 35.38 -13.93
CA LEU A 84 16.02 35.49 -12.55
C LEU A 84 14.93 34.45 -12.18
N ILE A 85 14.28 33.86 -13.21
CA ILE A 85 13.14 32.97 -13.02
C ILE A 85 13.64 31.54 -12.89
N ASN A 86 13.42 30.96 -11.74
CA ASN A 86 13.87 29.62 -11.40
C ASN A 86 12.69 28.67 -11.21
N ASN A 87 12.82 27.45 -11.75
CA ASN A 87 11.89 26.38 -11.43
C ASN A 87 12.10 25.98 -9.97
N GLY A 88 11.08 26.17 -9.15
CA GLY A 88 11.13 25.83 -7.72
C GLY A 88 11.44 24.36 -7.48
N LEU A 89 11.03 23.48 -8.37
CA LEU A 89 11.36 22.05 -8.28
C LEU A 89 12.88 21.81 -8.44
N SER A 90 13.56 22.53 -9.32
CA SER A 90 15.04 22.42 -9.49
C SER A 90 15.80 22.90 -8.27
N ILE A 91 15.34 24.01 -7.66
CA ILE A 91 15.95 24.53 -6.42
C ILE A 91 15.72 23.56 -5.27
N LEU A 92 14.55 22.95 -5.19
CA LEU A 92 14.25 21.97 -4.15
C LEU A 92 15.14 20.73 -4.23
N VAL A 93 15.65 20.37 -5.39
CA VAL A 93 16.65 19.29 -5.52
C VAL A 93 17.89 19.62 -4.69
N ASP A 94 18.43 20.83 -4.80
CA ASP A 94 19.63 21.22 -4.05
C ASP A 94 19.37 21.35 -2.54
N VAL A 95 18.16 21.74 -2.15
CA VAL A 95 17.69 21.81 -0.76
C VAL A 95 17.52 20.41 -0.17
N PHE A 96 16.87 19.51 -0.91
CA PHE A 96 16.52 18.19 -0.41
C PHE A 96 17.64 17.16 -0.54
N ARG A 97 18.59 17.33 -1.44
CA ARG A 97 19.73 16.40 -1.59
C ARG A 97 20.49 16.15 -0.28
N PRO A 98 20.97 17.17 0.46
CA PRO A 98 21.66 16.93 1.74
C PRO A 98 20.77 16.25 2.79
N LEU A 99 19.46 16.58 2.80
CA LEU A 99 18.49 15.98 3.71
C LEU A 99 18.29 14.50 3.37
N LEU A 100 18.11 14.18 2.08
CA LEU A 100 17.98 12.82 1.60
C LEU A 100 19.25 12.00 1.91
N GLU A 101 20.43 12.53 1.62
CA GLU A 101 21.72 11.90 1.93
C GLU A 101 21.91 11.72 3.46
N SER A 102 21.38 12.64 4.28
CA SER A 102 21.45 12.52 5.73
C SER A 102 20.50 11.47 6.30
N ALA A 103 19.35 11.25 5.67
CA ALA A 103 18.31 10.29 6.08
C ALA A 103 18.65 8.85 5.67
N LEU A 104 19.63 8.63 4.77
CA LEU A 104 20.01 7.29 4.35
C LEU A 104 20.60 6.48 5.51
N ILE A 105 20.09 5.27 5.68
CA ILE A 105 20.68 4.24 6.52
C ILE A 105 21.93 3.69 5.79
N ASN A 106 23.00 3.40 6.50
CA ASN A 106 24.25 2.80 5.96
C ASN A 106 24.93 3.64 4.87
N LYS A 107 25.41 4.83 5.27
CA LYS A 107 26.21 5.74 4.41
C LYS A 107 27.61 5.15 4.13
N GLY A 108 27.75 4.19 3.26
CA GLY A 108 29.08 3.77 2.80
C GLY A 108 29.42 2.29 2.87
N GLU A 109 28.53 1.44 3.29
CA GLU A 109 28.72 0.02 3.03
C GLU A 109 28.44 -0.22 1.54
N ASN A 110 29.52 -0.41 0.77
CA ASN A 110 29.47 -1.22 -0.42
C ASN A 110 28.99 -2.60 0.07
N MET A 111 27.67 -2.79 0.20
CA MET A 111 27.18 -4.14 0.15
C MET A 111 27.72 -4.67 -1.18
N ASN A 112 28.46 -5.77 -1.13
CA ASN A 112 28.74 -6.56 -2.30
C ASN A 112 27.36 -6.83 -2.91
N ASP A 113 26.94 -5.95 -3.82
CA ASP A 113 25.76 -6.11 -4.63
C ASP A 113 26.07 -7.36 -5.47
N THR A 114 25.75 -8.52 -4.90
CA THR A 114 25.63 -9.72 -5.72
C THR A 114 24.63 -9.34 -6.78
N GLU A 115 25.05 -9.30 -8.04
CA GLU A 115 24.20 -8.99 -9.17
C GLU A 115 22.97 -9.92 -9.11
N SER A 116 21.93 -9.43 -8.46
CA SER A 116 20.66 -10.15 -8.39
C SER A 116 19.94 -9.93 -9.71
N ASN A 117 19.48 -11.01 -10.34
CA ASN A 117 18.70 -10.89 -11.58
C ASN A 117 17.37 -10.18 -11.33
N VAL A 118 16.81 -10.33 -10.13
CA VAL A 118 15.51 -9.76 -9.72
C VAL A 118 15.67 -8.92 -8.48
N SER A 119 15.07 -7.74 -8.46
CA SER A 119 14.95 -6.92 -7.23
C SER A 119 13.47 -6.63 -6.92
N PHE A 120 13.04 -7.00 -5.72
CA PHE A 120 11.73 -6.64 -5.20
C PHE A 120 11.83 -5.35 -4.39
N PHE A 121 10.97 -4.39 -4.70
CA PHE A 121 10.87 -3.12 -4.01
C PHE A 121 9.56 -3.07 -3.23
N ILE A 122 9.63 -2.71 -1.96
CA ILE A 122 8.47 -2.58 -1.08
C ILE A 122 8.70 -1.43 -0.08
N ASP A 123 7.65 -0.76 0.34
CA ASP A 123 7.82 0.38 1.24
C ASP A 123 8.17 -0.03 2.66
N THR A 124 7.57 -1.10 3.18
CA THR A 124 7.80 -1.61 4.55
C THR A 124 7.77 -3.13 4.56
N LEU A 125 8.20 -3.76 5.65
CA LEU A 125 7.96 -5.16 5.97
C LEU A 125 7.08 -5.29 7.22
N GLY A 126 6.01 -4.48 7.26
CA GLY A 126 5.00 -4.47 8.33
C GLY A 126 4.08 -5.69 8.32
N ASN A 127 3.01 -5.62 9.11
CA ASN A 127 2.07 -6.73 9.33
C ASN A 127 0.91 -6.74 8.30
N GLY A 128 1.14 -6.26 7.08
CA GLY A 128 0.13 -6.25 6.01
C GLY A 128 0.11 -7.53 5.19
N GLY A 129 -0.98 -7.71 4.42
CA GLY A 129 -1.15 -8.87 3.56
C GLY A 129 -0.16 -8.92 2.38
N ALA A 130 0.22 -7.77 1.82
CA ALA A 130 1.20 -7.71 0.74
C ALA A 130 2.61 -8.07 1.25
N GLU A 131 2.99 -7.57 2.41
CA GLU A 131 4.26 -7.88 3.06
C GLU A 131 4.36 -9.38 3.38
N LYS A 132 3.28 -9.97 3.92
CA LYS A 132 3.20 -11.42 4.14
C LYS A 132 3.30 -12.20 2.83
N ALA A 133 2.63 -11.74 1.77
CA ALA A 133 2.72 -12.37 0.45
C ALA A 133 4.14 -12.34 -0.12
N LEU A 134 4.93 -11.27 0.13
CA LEU A 134 6.35 -11.23 -0.24
C LEU A 134 7.18 -12.25 0.54
N VAL A 135 6.94 -12.39 1.85
CA VAL A 135 7.59 -13.43 2.67
C VAL A 135 7.31 -14.82 2.10
N ASP A 136 6.04 -15.16 1.85
CA ASP A 136 5.64 -16.47 1.35
C ASP A 136 6.19 -16.72 -0.07
N LEU A 137 6.25 -15.69 -0.91
CA LEU A 137 6.89 -15.73 -2.22
C LEU A 137 8.39 -16.01 -2.10
N THR A 138 9.10 -15.32 -1.21
CA THR A 138 10.55 -15.55 -1.02
C THR A 138 10.85 -16.94 -0.46
N LYS A 139 10.00 -17.47 0.41
CA LYS A 139 10.11 -18.86 0.89
C LYS A 139 9.96 -19.86 -0.26
N MET A 140 8.97 -19.65 -1.15
CA MET A 140 8.82 -20.47 -2.35
C MET A 140 10.05 -20.37 -3.26
N LEU A 141 10.52 -19.15 -3.54
CA LEU A 141 11.70 -18.91 -4.37
C LEU A 141 12.99 -19.49 -3.77
N SER A 142 13.01 -19.78 -2.46
CA SER A 142 14.20 -20.38 -1.82
C SER A 142 14.59 -21.74 -2.41
N ASN A 143 13.64 -22.46 -2.97
CA ASN A 143 13.85 -23.76 -3.60
C ASN A 143 14.13 -23.65 -5.11
N GLU A 144 14.06 -22.43 -5.66
CA GLU A 144 14.24 -22.17 -7.08
C GLU A 144 15.58 -21.50 -7.37
N ASN A 145 16.10 -21.67 -8.60
CA ASN A 145 17.36 -21.06 -9.00
C ASN A 145 17.20 -19.61 -9.48
N ILE A 146 16.54 -18.79 -8.65
CA ILE A 146 16.33 -17.36 -8.92
C ILE A 146 17.14 -16.55 -7.91
N SER A 147 18.10 -15.76 -8.43
CA SER A 147 18.83 -14.78 -7.62
C SER A 147 18.00 -13.53 -7.47
N ALA A 148 17.60 -13.22 -6.24
CA ALA A 148 16.80 -12.05 -5.96
C ALA A 148 17.28 -11.28 -4.73
N SER A 149 16.99 -9.99 -4.70
CA SER A 149 17.22 -9.08 -3.56
C SER A 149 15.95 -8.29 -3.21
N ILE A 150 15.92 -7.71 -2.02
CA ILE A 150 14.79 -6.93 -1.56
C ILE A 150 15.26 -5.53 -1.17
N VAL A 151 14.62 -4.51 -1.72
CA VAL A 151 14.82 -3.10 -1.35
C VAL A 151 13.60 -2.66 -0.56
N VAL A 152 13.83 -2.30 0.70
CA VAL A 152 12.79 -1.80 1.61
C VAL A 152 12.99 -0.29 1.77
N THR A 153 11.96 0.49 1.45
CA THR A 153 12.08 1.95 1.53
C THR A 153 12.26 2.42 2.97
N PHE A 154 11.45 1.93 3.91
CA PHE A 154 11.46 2.35 5.31
C PHE A 154 11.77 1.18 6.26
N ASN A 155 12.67 1.40 7.21
CA ASN A 155 13.06 0.43 8.22
C ASN A 155 11.98 0.27 9.30
N ILE A 156 10.90 -0.43 8.95
CA ILE A 156 9.82 -0.78 9.88
C ILE A 156 9.18 -2.10 9.49
N GLY A 157 8.84 -2.91 10.46
CA GLY A 157 8.05 -4.13 10.31
C GLY A 157 8.65 -5.35 10.98
N ASP A 158 7.81 -6.35 11.21
CA ASP A 158 8.17 -7.58 11.92
C ASP A 158 8.66 -8.70 10.98
N TYR A 159 8.45 -8.56 9.66
CA TYR A 159 8.78 -9.60 8.68
C TYR A 159 10.23 -9.64 8.21
N PHE A 160 11.11 -8.75 8.68
CA PHE A 160 12.53 -8.79 8.30
C PHE A 160 13.19 -10.15 8.60
N SER A 161 12.92 -10.72 9.78
CA SER A 161 13.46 -12.01 10.20
C SER A 161 12.80 -13.21 9.50
N SER A 162 11.67 -13.01 8.85
CA SER A 162 10.92 -14.05 8.14
C SER A 162 11.38 -14.25 6.69
N ILE A 163 12.13 -13.30 6.14
CA ILE A 163 12.74 -13.42 4.82
C ILE A 163 13.93 -14.37 4.90
N PRO A 164 14.03 -15.38 4.03
CA PRO A 164 15.16 -16.29 4.01
C PRO A 164 16.50 -15.57 3.76
N SER A 165 17.53 -15.91 4.51
CA SER A 165 18.84 -15.23 4.51
C SER A 165 19.57 -15.22 3.15
N ARG A 166 19.17 -16.09 2.20
CA ARG A 166 19.68 -16.07 0.84
C ARG A 166 19.25 -14.83 0.03
N PHE A 167 18.22 -14.10 0.48
CA PHE A 167 17.74 -12.89 -0.16
C PHE A 167 18.26 -11.68 0.60
N PRO A 168 19.28 -10.97 0.10
CA PRO A 168 19.79 -9.77 0.77
C PRO A 168 18.72 -8.69 0.83
N ILE A 169 18.61 -8.05 1.99
CA ILE A 169 17.67 -6.95 2.21
C ILE A 169 18.47 -5.66 2.35
N ARG A 170 18.10 -4.67 1.56
CA ARG A 170 18.62 -3.31 1.68
C ARG A 170 17.51 -2.37 2.12
N THR A 171 17.69 -1.72 3.26
CA THR A 171 16.77 -0.70 3.77
C THR A 171 17.34 0.69 3.49
N LEU A 172 16.50 1.61 2.99
CA LEU A 172 16.94 2.93 2.56
C LEU A 172 16.86 3.97 3.67
N PHE A 173 15.71 4.10 4.33
CA PHE A 173 15.42 5.19 5.26
C PHE A 173 14.85 4.69 6.58
N ASP A 174 15.06 5.47 7.65
CA ASP A 174 14.36 5.26 8.92
C ASP A 174 12.88 5.71 8.77
N TYR A 175 11.96 4.98 9.36
CA TYR A 175 10.53 5.30 9.27
C TYR A 175 10.17 6.65 9.89
N LYS A 176 10.94 7.13 10.88
CA LYS A 176 10.77 8.47 11.47
C LYS A 176 10.90 9.59 10.43
N ASP A 177 11.61 9.36 9.33
CA ASP A 177 11.86 10.33 8.26
C ASP A 177 10.80 10.23 7.14
N LYS A 178 9.77 9.37 7.28
CA LYS A 178 8.79 9.07 6.23
C LYS A 178 8.14 10.33 5.64
N GLU A 179 7.67 11.25 6.48
CA GLU A 179 7.02 12.48 6.01
C GLU A 179 7.95 13.35 5.15
N LEU A 180 9.23 13.45 5.55
CA LEU A 180 10.25 14.15 4.78
C LEU A 180 10.53 13.43 3.45
N ILE A 181 10.65 12.12 3.47
CA ILE A 181 10.92 11.32 2.26
C ILE A 181 9.75 11.39 1.30
N ASP A 182 8.51 11.24 1.75
CA ASP A 182 7.30 11.40 0.93
C ASP A 182 7.24 12.80 0.27
N LEU A 183 7.66 13.82 1.01
CA LEU A 183 7.78 15.19 0.49
C LEU A 183 8.85 15.28 -0.60
N ILE A 184 10.03 14.71 -0.37
CA ILE A 184 11.13 14.70 -1.34
C ILE A 184 10.70 14.00 -2.63
N PHE A 185 10.04 12.83 -2.54
CA PHE A 185 9.53 12.11 -3.71
C PHE A 185 8.43 12.87 -4.48
N THR A 186 7.79 13.83 -3.84
CA THR A 186 6.81 14.70 -4.50
C THR A 186 7.50 15.79 -5.35
N PHE A 187 8.68 16.28 -4.93
CA PHE A 187 9.32 17.47 -5.51
C PHE A 187 10.56 17.18 -6.33
N VAL A 188 11.24 16.07 -6.06
CA VAL A 188 12.51 15.72 -6.71
C VAL A 188 12.26 14.64 -7.75
N GLU A 189 12.84 14.78 -8.94
CA GLU A 189 12.77 13.75 -9.98
C GLU A 189 13.26 12.39 -9.45
N TRP A 190 12.50 11.35 -9.65
CA TRP A 190 12.78 10.03 -9.10
C TRP A 190 14.13 9.45 -9.56
N GLN A 191 14.56 9.80 -10.79
CA GLN A 191 15.88 9.42 -11.32
C GLN A 191 17.02 10.04 -10.52
N VAL A 192 16.84 11.28 -10.03
CA VAL A 192 17.83 11.96 -9.16
C VAL A 192 17.87 11.27 -7.80
N ILE A 193 16.70 10.97 -7.23
CA ILE A 193 16.61 10.24 -5.96
C ILE A 193 17.32 8.89 -6.09
N ARG A 194 17.00 8.11 -7.12
CA ARG A 194 17.58 6.78 -7.33
C ARG A 194 19.11 6.82 -7.42
N LYS A 195 19.68 7.85 -8.08
CA LYS A 195 21.14 8.06 -8.12
C LYS A 195 21.73 8.36 -6.74
N ILE A 196 21.04 9.18 -5.93
CA ILE A 196 21.49 9.54 -4.58
C ILE A 196 21.47 8.30 -3.68
N VAL A 197 20.41 7.51 -3.73
CA VAL A 197 20.29 6.28 -2.92
C VAL A 197 21.17 5.13 -3.46
N LYS A 198 21.81 5.29 -4.60
CA LYS A 198 22.78 4.34 -5.21
C LYS A 198 22.22 2.92 -5.32
N ILE A 199 21.01 2.77 -5.85
CA ILE A 199 20.43 1.46 -6.14
C ILE A 199 20.90 1.04 -7.54
N HIS A 200 21.54 -0.13 -7.64
CA HIS A 200 21.92 -0.74 -8.91
C HIS A 200 20.69 -1.31 -9.63
N ASP A 201 20.71 -1.27 -10.95
CA ASP A 201 19.63 -1.80 -11.77
C ASP A 201 19.76 -3.32 -11.88
N SER A 202 18.69 -4.05 -11.59
CA SER A 202 18.56 -5.49 -11.87
C SER A 202 17.98 -5.69 -13.27
N GLN A 203 18.04 -6.92 -13.80
CA GLN A 203 17.38 -7.23 -15.09
C GLN A 203 15.87 -7.08 -14.99
N ILE A 204 15.31 -7.49 -13.85
CA ILE A 204 13.89 -7.41 -13.52
C ILE A 204 13.73 -6.67 -12.20
N GLU A 205 12.92 -5.63 -12.20
CA GLU A 205 12.55 -4.89 -10.99
C GLU A 205 11.06 -4.97 -10.76
N VAL A 206 10.68 -5.34 -9.54
CA VAL A 206 9.30 -5.55 -9.13
C VAL A 206 8.91 -4.53 -8.07
N SER A 207 7.97 -3.66 -8.36
CA SER A 207 7.26 -2.90 -7.33
C SER A 207 6.20 -3.79 -6.70
N PHE A 208 6.48 -4.32 -5.51
CA PHE A 208 5.61 -5.32 -4.88
C PHE A 208 4.43 -4.70 -4.12
N LEU A 209 4.40 -3.39 -3.99
CA LEU A 209 3.29 -2.61 -3.44
C LEU A 209 3.31 -1.21 -4.05
N ASP A 210 2.12 -0.63 -4.29
CA ASP A 210 2.02 0.76 -4.75
C ASP A 210 2.49 1.72 -3.65
N GLY A 211 3.40 2.65 -4.02
CA GLY A 211 3.95 3.61 -3.09
C GLY A 211 5.25 4.26 -3.58
N VAL A 212 6.09 4.70 -2.65
CA VAL A 212 7.42 5.28 -2.92
C VAL A 212 8.31 4.27 -3.66
N SER A 213 8.21 2.99 -3.32
CA SER A 213 8.91 1.90 -3.99
C SER A 213 8.61 1.83 -5.49
N SER A 214 7.38 2.12 -5.91
CA SER A 214 7.00 2.19 -7.34
C SER A 214 7.79 3.26 -8.09
N CYS A 215 7.96 4.43 -7.46
CA CYS A 215 8.74 5.53 -8.04
C CYS A 215 10.22 5.14 -8.25
N LEU A 216 10.78 4.37 -7.32
CA LEU A 216 12.16 3.86 -7.44
C LEU A 216 12.31 2.87 -8.60
N VAL A 217 11.37 1.93 -8.77
CA VAL A 217 11.35 0.99 -9.90
C VAL A 217 11.21 1.73 -11.23
N VAL A 218 10.28 2.68 -11.31
CA VAL A 218 10.06 3.48 -12.52
C VAL A 218 11.31 4.26 -12.91
N ALA A 219 12.03 4.81 -11.92
CA ALA A 219 13.27 5.56 -12.11
C ALA A 219 14.46 4.70 -12.56
N GLY A 220 14.42 3.37 -12.35
CA GLY A 220 15.46 2.43 -12.76
C GLY A 220 15.53 2.22 -14.27
N ARG A 221 16.56 1.48 -14.71
CA ARG A 221 16.81 1.14 -16.11
C ARG A 221 16.60 -0.34 -16.42
N ALA A 222 15.94 -1.08 -15.51
CA ALA A 222 15.61 -2.48 -15.73
C ALA A 222 14.90 -2.70 -17.06
N GLY A 223 15.28 -3.74 -17.79
CA GLY A 223 14.64 -4.11 -19.05
C GLY A 223 13.21 -4.59 -18.85
N LYS A 224 12.89 -5.13 -17.67
CA LYS A 224 11.55 -5.52 -17.27
C LYS A 224 11.17 -4.89 -15.93
N LYS A 225 10.09 -4.12 -15.92
CA LYS A 225 9.54 -3.46 -14.74
C LYS A 225 8.15 -4.00 -14.49
N ILE A 226 7.93 -4.56 -13.30
CA ILE A 226 6.69 -5.21 -12.92
C ILE A 226 6.03 -4.43 -11.80
N GLY A 227 4.79 -3.96 -12.00
CA GLY A 227 3.96 -3.44 -10.93
C GLY A 227 3.08 -4.56 -10.36
N TRP A 228 3.06 -4.77 -9.05
CA TRP A 228 2.25 -5.81 -8.41
C TRP A 228 1.14 -5.19 -7.59
N VAL A 229 -0.10 -5.33 -8.06
CA VAL A 229 -1.29 -4.68 -7.50
C VAL A 229 -1.96 -5.62 -6.52
N HIS A 230 -1.87 -5.29 -5.22
CA HIS A 230 -2.45 -6.07 -4.13
C HIS A 230 -3.81 -5.55 -3.66
N SER A 231 -4.20 -4.34 -4.06
CA SER A 231 -5.42 -3.67 -3.60
C SER A 231 -6.47 -3.57 -4.71
N ASP A 232 -7.71 -3.34 -4.30
CA ASP A 232 -8.75 -2.89 -5.22
C ASP A 232 -8.62 -1.38 -5.43
N LEU A 233 -7.96 -0.99 -6.52
CA LEU A 233 -7.70 0.42 -6.83
C LEU A 233 -8.96 1.25 -7.05
N SER A 234 -10.10 0.63 -7.41
CA SER A 234 -11.36 1.34 -7.58
C SER A 234 -11.86 1.98 -6.28
N TYR A 235 -11.48 1.41 -5.15
CA TYR A 235 -11.79 1.93 -3.83
C TYR A 235 -10.92 3.13 -3.43
N TYR A 236 -9.63 3.13 -3.82
CA TYR A 236 -8.65 4.13 -3.37
C TYR A 236 -8.53 5.33 -4.31
N LEU A 237 -8.84 5.13 -5.60
CA LEU A 237 -8.76 6.18 -6.63
C LEU A 237 -10.12 6.86 -6.80
N ASP A 238 -10.49 7.66 -5.81
CA ASP A 238 -11.80 8.29 -5.65
C ASP A 238 -12.02 9.55 -6.51
N ASN A 239 -10.96 10.07 -7.16
CA ASN A 239 -11.04 11.26 -7.98
C ASN A 239 -10.18 11.18 -9.24
N GLU A 240 -10.50 12.00 -10.24
CA GLU A 240 -9.86 11.99 -11.55
C GLU A 240 -8.36 12.36 -11.50
N GLN A 241 -7.93 13.18 -10.54
CA GLN A 241 -6.53 13.54 -10.41
C GLN A 241 -5.69 12.34 -9.97
N LYS A 242 -6.12 11.60 -8.95
CA LYS A 242 -5.47 10.37 -8.50
C LYS A 242 -5.42 9.32 -9.62
N LYS A 243 -6.50 9.18 -10.39
CA LYS A 243 -6.53 8.25 -11.55
C LYS A 243 -5.51 8.63 -12.61
N LYS A 244 -5.39 9.92 -12.96
CA LYS A 244 -4.40 10.40 -13.93
C LYS A 244 -2.97 10.16 -13.45
N GLU A 245 -2.67 10.45 -12.19
CA GLU A 245 -1.36 10.23 -11.58
C GLU A 245 -1.00 8.73 -11.57
N ALA A 246 -1.92 7.87 -11.16
CA ALA A 246 -1.74 6.42 -11.18
C ALA A 246 -1.57 5.90 -12.63
N SER A 247 -2.39 6.35 -13.59
CA SER A 247 -2.26 5.98 -15.00
C SER A 247 -0.90 6.35 -15.57
N ALA A 248 -0.42 7.56 -15.25
CA ALA A 248 0.90 8.02 -15.67
C ALA A 248 2.02 7.15 -15.06
N LEU A 249 1.92 6.79 -13.76
CA LEU A 249 2.87 5.90 -13.10
C LEU A 249 2.87 4.51 -13.75
N TYR A 250 1.70 3.91 -13.96
CA TYR A 250 1.59 2.59 -14.57
C TYR A 250 2.14 2.53 -15.99
N SER A 251 2.07 3.62 -16.77
CA SER A 251 2.60 3.66 -18.15
C SER A 251 4.09 3.35 -18.26
N PHE A 252 4.85 3.43 -17.16
CA PHE A 252 6.28 3.10 -17.12
C PHE A 252 6.58 1.62 -16.86
N PHE A 253 5.58 0.81 -16.48
CA PHE A 253 5.76 -0.61 -16.27
C PHE A 253 5.62 -1.38 -17.58
N THR A 254 6.41 -2.43 -17.75
CA THR A 254 6.29 -3.37 -18.89
C THR A 254 5.19 -4.39 -18.65
N ASP A 255 5.05 -4.78 -17.39
CA ASP A 255 4.12 -5.81 -16.92
C ASP A 255 3.40 -5.34 -15.65
N VAL A 256 2.13 -5.72 -15.49
CA VAL A 256 1.39 -5.53 -14.23
C VAL A 256 0.79 -6.87 -13.82
N VAL A 257 1.03 -7.24 -12.57
CA VAL A 257 0.47 -8.42 -11.92
C VAL A 257 -0.69 -8.02 -11.05
N PHE A 258 -1.81 -8.69 -11.21
CA PHE A 258 -3.00 -8.57 -10.38
C PHE A 258 -3.18 -9.83 -9.55
N VAL A 259 -3.52 -9.66 -8.29
CA VAL A 259 -3.73 -10.77 -7.37
C VAL A 259 -5.06 -11.50 -7.57
N THR A 260 -5.96 -10.96 -8.42
CA THR A 260 -7.21 -11.62 -8.87
C THR A 260 -7.58 -11.16 -10.28
N GLY A 261 -8.41 -11.95 -10.99
CA GLY A 261 -9.01 -11.57 -12.27
C GLY A 261 -9.95 -10.39 -12.13
N ASN A 262 -10.70 -10.33 -11.02
CA ASN A 262 -11.59 -9.21 -10.72
C ASN A 262 -10.83 -7.89 -10.54
N SER A 263 -9.67 -7.90 -9.84
CA SER A 263 -8.80 -6.72 -9.71
C SER A 263 -8.25 -6.26 -11.07
N LYS A 264 -7.89 -7.22 -11.95
CA LYS A 264 -7.47 -6.91 -13.32
C LYS A 264 -8.58 -6.19 -14.10
N VAL A 265 -9.80 -6.73 -14.07
CA VAL A 265 -10.97 -6.14 -14.77
C VAL A 265 -11.26 -4.73 -14.24
N ALA A 266 -11.20 -4.53 -12.92
CA ALA A 266 -11.38 -3.22 -12.30
C ALA A 266 -10.30 -2.23 -12.78
N TRP A 267 -9.03 -2.65 -12.82
CA TRP A 267 -7.92 -1.84 -13.28
C TRP A 267 -8.05 -1.44 -14.76
N GLU A 268 -8.45 -2.37 -15.63
CA GLU A 268 -8.65 -2.12 -17.08
C GLU A 268 -9.75 -1.07 -17.35
N LYS A 269 -10.77 -1.03 -16.50
CA LYS A 269 -11.82 0.01 -16.56
C LYS A 269 -11.31 1.37 -16.08
N LEU A 270 -10.41 1.39 -15.09
CA LEU A 270 -9.82 2.63 -14.58
C LEU A 270 -8.80 3.24 -15.54
N PHE A 271 -8.05 2.39 -16.28
CA PHE A 271 -6.90 2.80 -17.08
C PHE A 271 -6.96 2.24 -18.52
N PRO A 272 -7.98 2.61 -19.32
CA PRO A 272 -8.14 2.09 -20.68
C PRO A 272 -6.97 2.43 -21.60
N ASP A 273 -6.28 3.55 -21.36
CA ASP A 273 -5.16 4.04 -22.17
C ASP A 273 -3.88 3.21 -21.97
N ASN A 274 -3.78 2.42 -20.90
CA ASN A 274 -2.62 1.57 -20.60
C ASN A 274 -2.74 0.17 -21.27
N SER A 275 -3.19 0.13 -22.52
CA SER A 275 -3.43 -1.12 -23.27
C SER A 275 -2.16 -1.89 -23.62
N ASN A 276 -1.03 -1.20 -23.78
CA ASN A 276 0.26 -1.80 -24.18
C ASN A 276 0.98 -2.57 -23.07
N ILE A 277 0.53 -2.45 -21.81
CA ILE A 277 1.11 -3.12 -20.66
C ILE A 277 0.67 -4.59 -20.66
N LYS A 278 1.62 -5.52 -20.46
CA LYS A 278 1.28 -6.93 -20.27
C LYS A 278 0.64 -7.14 -18.90
N LYS A 279 -0.50 -7.81 -18.87
CA LYS A 279 -1.32 -7.99 -17.68
C LYS A 279 -1.38 -9.48 -17.30
N HIS A 280 -1.01 -9.76 -16.06
CA HIS A 280 -0.94 -11.12 -15.52
C HIS A 280 -1.88 -11.25 -14.31
N VAL A 281 -2.50 -12.41 -14.14
CA VAL A 281 -3.23 -12.76 -12.92
C VAL A 281 -2.43 -13.83 -12.20
N ILE A 282 -1.88 -13.47 -11.05
CA ILE A 282 -1.03 -14.33 -10.21
C ILE A 282 -1.50 -14.16 -8.76
N TYR A 283 -2.02 -15.20 -8.17
CA TYR A 283 -2.53 -15.19 -6.80
C TYR A 283 -1.41 -15.02 -5.79
N ASN A 284 -1.74 -14.52 -4.61
CA ASN A 284 -0.81 -14.58 -3.49
C ASN A 284 -0.67 -16.03 -3.02
N LEU A 285 0.55 -16.39 -2.64
CA LEU A 285 0.85 -17.66 -2.01
C LEU A 285 0.57 -17.59 -0.49
N VAL A 286 0.29 -18.72 0.09
CA VAL A 286 0.34 -18.95 1.54
C VAL A 286 1.28 -20.12 1.82
N SER A 287 2.06 -20.02 2.88
CA SER A 287 2.95 -21.10 3.30
C SER A 287 2.15 -22.22 3.98
N VAL A 288 1.82 -23.25 3.24
CA VAL A 288 1.18 -24.46 3.78
C VAL A 288 2.01 -25.07 4.91
N GLN A 289 3.33 -24.96 4.82
CA GLN A 289 4.26 -25.46 5.84
C GLN A 289 4.10 -24.67 7.15
N ASP A 290 4.04 -23.34 7.10
CA ASP A 290 3.83 -22.51 8.28
C ASP A 290 2.47 -22.77 8.92
N ILE A 291 1.42 -22.86 8.11
CA ILE A 291 0.07 -23.14 8.57
C ILE A 291 0.05 -24.51 9.30
N THR A 292 0.64 -25.55 8.69
CA THR A 292 0.68 -26.88 9.27
C THR A 292 1.54 -26.98 10.53
N ALA A 293 2.64 -26.23 10.59
CA ALA A 293 3.53 -26.21 11.75
C ALA A 293 2.91 -25.49 12.97
N HIS A 294 2.04 -24.49 12.73
CA HIS A 294 1.48 -23.64 13.77
C HIS A 294 -0.03 -23.83 13.99
N LYS A 295 -0.69 -24.71 13.23
CA LYS A 295 -2.00 -25.22 13.63
C LYS A 295 -1.86 -25.98 14.94
N GLY A 296 -2.83 -25.87 15.83
CA GLY A 296 -2.66 -26.26 17.22
C GLY A 296 -2.25 -27.72 17.42
N LYS A 297 -1.17 -27.93 18.16
CA LYS A 297 -0.82 -29.23 18.75
C LYS A 297 -1.73 -29.57 19.96
N ASN A 298 -2.37 -28.57 20.57
CA ASN A 298 -3.37 -28.70 21.61
C ASN A 298 -4.67 -28.16 21.01
N SER A 299 -5.69 -29.01 20.89
CA SER A 299 -6.98 -28.66 20.32
C SER A 299 -7.62 -27.52 21.14
N LEU A 300 -7.47 -26.28 20.66
CA LEU A 300 -8.29 -25.17 21.12
C LEU A 300 -9.73 -25.51 20.75
N THR A 301 -10.65 -25.45 21.70
CA THR A 301 -12.08 -25.66 21.49
C THR A 301 -12.85 -24.52 22.11
N PHE A 302 -13.97 -24.20 21.54
CA PHE A 302 -14.87 -23.18 22.06
C PHE A 302 -16.22 -23.83 22.42
N ASP A 303 -16.80 -23.41 23.53
CA ASP A 303 -18.08 -23.93 24.01
C ASP A 303 -19.29 -23.22 23.37
N LYS A 304 -19.04 -22.10 22.66
CA LYS A 304 -20.06 -21.31 22.01
C LYS A 304 -19.79 -21.24 20.52
N LEU A 305 -20.84 -20.95 19.73
CA LEU A 305 -20.68 -20.62 18.31
C LEU A 305 -19.64 -19.48 18.18
N THR A 306 -18.54 -19.76 17.48
CA THR A 306 -17.41 -18.86 17.43
C THR A 306 -17.20 -18.31 16.03
N PHE A 307 -17.35 -17.01 15.92
CA PHE A 307 -16.92 -16.24 14.77
C PHE A 307 -15.52 -15.70 15.02
N ILE A 308 -14.66 -15.79 14.01
CA ILE A 308 -13.34 -15.18 14.06
C ILE A 308 -13.12 -14.24 12.87
N SER A 309 -12.51 -13.11 13.12
CA SER A 309 -12.11 -12.18 12.07
C SER A 309 -10.67 -11.76 12.29
N VAL A 310 -9.84 -11.83 11.23
CA VAL A 310 -8.40 -11.58 11.30
C VAL A 310 -8.01 -10.52 10.29
N GLY A 311 -7.26 -9.50 10.72
CA GLY A 311 -6.77 -8.47 9.80
C GLY A 311 -6.30 -7.21 10.50
N ARG A 312 -5.73 -6.28 9.71
CA ARG A 312 -5.34 -4.98 10.22
C ARG A 312 -6.57 -4.19 10.67
N LEU A 313 -6.54 -3.64 11.87
CA LEU A 313 -7.64 -2.85 12.41
C LEU A 313 -7.66 -1.46 11.74
N ASP A 314 -8.27 -1.40 10.56
CA ASP A 314 -8.53 -0.18 9.81
C ASP A 314 -9.97 -0.18 9.26
N TYR A 315 -10.43 0.98 8.83
CA TYR A 315 -11.80 1.19 8.31
C TYR A 315 -12.16 0.26 7.14
N VAL A 316 -11.16 -0.07 6.29
CA VAL A 316 -11.38 -0.90 5.09
C VAL A 316 -11.80 -2.31 5.45
N LYS A 317 -11.32 -2.84 6.59
CA LYS A 317 -11.64 -4.21 7.06
C LYS A 317 -13.02 -4.35 7.68
N GLY A 318 -13.72 -3.24 8.01
CA GLY A 318 -15.12 -3.26 8.40
C GLY A 318 -15.41 -3.90 9.77
N PHE A 319 -14.44 -3.91 10.70
CA PHE A 319 -14.66 -4.44 12.06
C PHE A 319 -15.73 -3.66 12.84
N ASP A 320 -15.91 -2.38 12.54
CA ASP A 320 -16.97 -1.53 13.07
C ASP A 320 -18.38 -2.05 12.71
N LEU A 321 -18.53 -2.69 11.53
CA LEU A 321 -19.77 -3.36 11.13
C LEU A 321 -20.05 -4.59 11.97
N LEU A 322 -19.02 -5.40 12.25
CA LEU A 322 -19.16 -6.61 13.09
C LEU A 322 -19.59 -6.27 14.51
N ILE A 323 -19.02 -5.19 15.09
CA ILE A 323 -19.42 -4.73 16.43
C ILE A 323 -20.90 -4.30 16.45
N GLU A 324 -21.35 -3.59 15.43
CA GLU A 324 -22.76 -3.16 15.31
C GLU A 324 -23.71 -4.35 15.12
N ILE A 325 -23.30 -5.33 14.33
CA ILE A 325 -24.06 -6.57 14.15
C ILE A 325 -24.16 -7.34 15.46
N CYS A 326 -23.08 -7.49 16.23
CA CYS A 326 -23.11 -8.15 17.53
C CYS A 326 -24.01 -7.43 18.53
N HIS A 327 -23.98 -6.08 18.54
CA HIS A 327 -24.91 -5.30 19.38
C HIS A 327 -26.38 -5.61 19.01
N ARG A 328 -26.69 -5.64 17.73
CA ARG A 328 -28.05 -5.94 17.24
C ARG A 328 -28.48 -7.37 17.57
N LEU A 329 -27.62 -8.36 17.37
CA LEU A 329 -27.89 -9.77 17.71
C LEU A 329 -28.17 -9.92 19.20
N ASN A 330 -27.35 -9.31 20.08
CA ASN A 330 -27.56 -9.35 21.52
C ASN A 330 -28.91 -8.73 21.94
N ASN A 331 -29.32 -7.60 21.32
CA ASN A 331 -30.61 -6.98 21.58
C ASN A 331 -31.80 -7.84 21.12
N GLU A 332 -31.59 -8.73 20.14
CA GLU A 332 -32.59 -9.71 19.67
C GLU A 332 -32.57 -11.02 20.50
N GLY A 333 -31.69 -11.13 21.50
CA GLY A 333 -31.63 -12.26 22.43
C GLY A 333 -30.70 -13.39 22.02
N TYR A 334 -29.86 -13.17 20.98
CA TYR A 334 -28.78 -14.09 20.62
C TYR A 334 -27.57 -13.83 21.50
N ASP A 335 -27.25 -14.69 22.47
CA ASP A 335 -26.14 -14.55 23.42
C ASP A 335 -25.20 -15.76 23.49
N ASN A 336 -25.57 -16.87 22.83
CA ASN A 336 -24.77 -18.09 22.80
C ASN A 336 -23.76 -18.14 21.67
N TYR A 337 -23.10 -17.00 21.39
CA TYR A 337 -22.01 -16.89 20.43
C TYR A 337 -20.89 -15.99 20.97
N GLN A 338 -19.76 -16.00 20.31
CA GLN A 338 -18.67 -15.05 20.54
C GLN A 338 -18.03 -14.62 19.22
N LEU A 339 -17.49 -13.40 19.20
CA LEU A 339 -16.66 -12.87 18.11
C LEU A 339 -15.26 -12.61 18.63
N ILE A 340 -14.27 -13.22 17.99
CA ILE A 340 -12.85 -13.01 18.28
C ILE A 340 -12.25 -12.23 17.11
N ILE A 341 -11.69 -11.07 17.39
CA ILE A 341 -10.99 -10.23 16.41
C ILE A 341 -9.50 -10.29 16.71
N ILE A 342 -8.71 -10.69 15.70
CA ILE A 342 -7.25 -10.79 15.79
C ILE A 342 -6.62 -9.78 14.83
N GLY A 343 -5.80 -8.89 15.39
CA GLY A 343 -5.08 -7.87 14.64
C GLY A 343 -4.79 -6.62 15.44
N GLU A 344 -4.00 -5.74 14.86
CA GLU A 344 -3.69 -4.41 15.36
C GLU A 344 -3.87 -3.38 14.25
N GLY A 345 -4.01 -2.11 14.61
CA GLY A 345 -4.14 -1.02 13.64
C GLY A 345 -4.66 0.28 14.24
N SER A 346 -4.69 1.31 13.41
CA SER A 346 -5.05 2.68 13.81
C SER A 346 -6.47 2.82 14.34
N ASP A 347 -7.38 1.93 13.94
CA ASP A 347 -8.79 1.99 14.34
C ASP A 347 -9.08 1.30 15.70
N ARG A 348 -8.07 0.61 16.29
CA ARG A 348 -8.24 -0.10 17.57
C ARG A 348 -8.88 0.74 18.69
N PRO A 349 -8.43 1.99 18.94
CA PRO A 349 -9.02 2.82 20.00
C PRO A 349 -10.51 3.11 19.77
N HIS A 350 -10.91 3.34 18.52
CA HIS A 350 -12.29 3.55 18.13
C HIS A 350 -13.14 2.29 18.34
N LEU A 351 -12.64 1.11 17.93
CA LEU A 351 -13.33 -0.17 18.10
C LEU A 351 -13.53 -0.52 19.59
N VAL A 352 -12.49 -0.35 20.43
CA VAL A 352 -12.57 -0.57 21.88
C VAL A 352 -13.65 0.32 22.47
N LYS A 353 -13.61 1.62 22.18
CA LYS A 353 -14.61 2.59 22.66
C LYS A 353 -16.02 2.19 22.25
N LYS A 354 -16.23 1.79 21.00
CA LYS A 354 -17.54 1.35 20.48
C LYS A 354 -18.05 0.10 21.22
N ILE A 355 -17.20 -0.89 21.52
CA ILE A 355 -17.56 -2.09 22.28
C ILE A 355 -17.99 -1.73 23.71
N GLU A 356 -17.25 -0.83 24.38
CA GLU A 356 -17.53 -0.37 25.73
C GLU A 356 -18.85 0.44 25.80
N GLU A 357 -19.06 1.38 24.90
CA GLU A 357 -20.28 2.21 24.81
C GLU A 357 -21.54 1.37 24.56
N LEU A 358 -21.43 0.34 23.73
CA LEU A 358 -22.54 -0.55 23.39
C LEU A 358 -22.69 -1.73 24.38
N HIS A 359 -21.82 -1.84 25.39
CA HIS A 359 -21.83 -2.90 26.42
C HIS A 359 -21.91 -4.32 25.85
N ILE A 360 -21.05 -4.65 24.86
CA ILE A 360 -21.07 -5.93 24.17
C ILE A 360 -20.11 -6.91 24.85
N PRO A 361 -20.61 -7.94 25.59
CA PRO A 361 -19.75 -8.80 26.40
C PRO A 361 -19.08 -9.93 25.61
N ASN A 362 -19.55 -10.24 24.42
CA ASN A 362 -19.16 -11.41 23.63
C ASN A 362 -18.21 -11.09 22.48
N ILE A 363 -17.50 -9.94 22.53
CA ILE A 363 -16.42 -9.59 21.61
C ILE A 363 -15.08 -9.56 22.34
N SER A 364 -14.06 -10.18 21.72
CA SER A 364 -12.68 -10.14 22.21
C SER A 364 -11.74 -9.61 21.16
N LEU A 365 -10.91 -8.60 21.49
CA LEU A 365 -9.82 -8.07 20.66
C LEU A 365 -8.49 -8.62 21.19
N LEU A 366 -7.93 -9.64 20.53
CA LEU A 366 -6.73 -10.34 21.02
C LEU A 366 -5.41 -9.63 20.67
N GLY A 367 -5.45 -8.57 19.85
CA GLY A 367 -4.23 -7.97 19.34
C GLY A 367 -3.63 -8.76 18.19
N HIS A 368 -2.39 -8.41 17.80
CA HIS A 368 -1.69 -9.11 16.72
C HIS A 368 -1.19 -10.49 17.16
N LEU A 369 -1.46 -11.50 16.36
CA LEU A 369 -0.89 -12.85 16.49
C LEU A 369 -0.15 -13.19 15.20
N ALA A 370 1.12 -13.56 15.31
CA ALA A 370 1.93 -13.95 14.16
C ALA A 370 1.37 -15.19 13.43
N TYR A 371 0.74 -16.09 14.19
CA TYR A 371 0.16 -17.34 13.69
C TYR A 371 -1.23 -17.55 14.30
N PRO A 372 -2.30 -17.03 13.70
CA PRO A 372 -3.66 -17.13 14.24
C PRO A 372 -4.32 -18.49 13.94
N TYR A 373 -3.60 -19.43 13.35
CA TYR A 373 -4.13 -20.64 12.72
C TYR A 373 -4.90 -21.55 13.67
N GLN A 374 -4.45 -21.69 14.94
CA GLN A 374 -5.19 -22.47 15.93
C GLN A 374 -6.57 -21.89 16.27
N TYR A 375 -6.71 -20.55 16.24
CA TYR A 375 -7.99 -19.88 16.44
C TYR A 375 -8.89 -20.05 15.22
N ILE A 376 -8.33 -19.91 14.02
CA ILE A 376 -9.04 -20.09 12.76
C ILE A 376 -9.58 -21.53 12.66
N GLU A 377 -8.73 -22.53 12.92
CA GLU A 377 -9.09 -23.95 12.86
C GLU A 377 -10.18 -24.34 13.89
N ALA A 378 -10.18 -23.71 15.07
CA ALA A 378 -11.12 -23.99 16.13
C ALA A 378 -12.48 -23.26 15.99
N ALA A 379 -12.56 -22.24 15.14
CA ALA A 379 -13.77 -21.45 14.96
C ALA A 379 -14.79 -22.15 14.06
N ASP A 380 -16.06 -21.84 14.26
CA ASP A 380 -17.14 -22.32 13.39
C ASP A 380 -17.16 -21.58 12.07
N PHE A 381 -16.82 -20.27 12.08
CA PHE A 381 -16.77 -19.43 10.89
C PHE A 381 -15.68 -18.38 10.97
N VAL A 382 -14.99 -18.17 9.85
CA VAL A 382 -14.20 -16.94 9.63
C VAL A 382 -15.08 -15.90 8.96
N ILE A 383 -15.09 -14.67 9.49
CA ILE A 383 -15.83 -13.56 8.91
C ILE A 383 -14.87 -12.55 8.27
N SER A 384 -15.08 -12.25 7.00
CA SER A 384 -14.42 -11.17 6.28
C SER A 384 -15.44 -10.08 5.95
N SER A 385 -15.44 -9.01 6.75
CA SER A 385 -16.35 -7.86 6.63
C SER A 385 -15.77 -6.73 5.78
N SER A 386 -14.72 -7.00 5.01
CA SER A 386 -13.96 -5.98 4.27
C SER A 386 -14.82 -5.18 3.28
N ARG A 387 -14.67 -3.85 3.30
CA ARG A 387 -15.29 -2.95 2.33
C ARG A 387 -14.62 -3.04 0.96
N ALA A 388 -13.31 -3.30 0.96
CA ALA A 388 -12.52 -3.54 -0.24
C ALA A 388 -11.38 -4.53 0.06
N GLU A 389 -11.09 -5.44 -0.88
CA GLU A 389 -10.05 -6.45 -0.75
C GLU A 389 -9.61 -6.90 -2.16
N GLY A 390 -8.32 -6.78 -2.47
CA GLY A 390 -7.77 -7.30 -3.73
C GLY A 390 -7.60 -8.82 -3.69
N PHE A 391 -7.07 -9.34 -2.56
CA PHE A 391 -6.92 -10.77 -2.27
C PHE A 391 -6.90 -10.98 -0.77
N SER A 392 -7.70 -11.88 -0.27
CA SER A 392 -7.75 -12.16 1.17
C SER A 392 -6.93 -13.41 1.53
N LEU A 393 -5.75 -13.19 2.12
CA LEU A 393 -4.94 -14.30 2.65
C LEU A 393 -5.70 -15.06 3.74
N VAL A 394 -6.45 -14.35 4.58
CA VAL A 394 -7.21 -14.96 5.68
C VAL A 394 -8.31 -15.88 5.18
N ILE A 395 -9.00 -15.53 4.10
CA ILE A 395 -9.98 -16.42 3.44
C ILE A 395 -9.27 -17.68 2.95
N LEU A 396 -8.14 -17.53 2.27
CA LEU A 396 -7.37 -18.67 1.77
C LEU A 396 -6.86 -19.55 2.91
N GLU A 397 -6.35 -18.96 3.99
CA GLU A 397 -5.90 -19.65 5.20
C GLU A 397 -7.04 -20.42 5.90
N ALA A 398 -8.21 -19.78 6.05
CA ALA A 398 -9.39 -20.40 6.63
C ALA A 398 -9.86 -21.62 5.84
N LEU A 399 -9.98 -21.46 4.51
CA LEU A 399 -10.38 -22.55 3.64
C LEU A 399 -9.37 -23.70 3.64
N LEU A 400 -8.06 -23.40 3.72
CA LEU A 400 -7.01 -24.42 3.86
C LEU A 400 -7.10 -25.18 5.17
N LEU A 401 -7.51 -24.51 6.26
CA LEU A 401 -7.72 -25.12 7.58
C LEU A 401 -9.07 -25.85 7.70
N GLY A 402 -9.94 -25.74 6.68
CA GLY A 402 -11.25 -26.37 6.67
C GLY A 402 -12.33 -25.56 7.38
N THR A 403 -12.05 -24.32 7.75
CA THR A 403 -12.99 -23.43 8.43
C THR A 403 -13.85 -22.68 7.42
N PRO A 404 -15.19 -22.78 7.49
CA PRO A 404 -16.10 -22.08 6.59
C PRO A 404 -15.97 -20.56 6.69
N VAL A 405 -16.22 -19.87 5.58
CA VAL A 405 -16.06 -18.41 5.50
C VAL A 405 -17.40 -17.72 5.19
N ILE A 406 -17.71 -16.64 5.92
CA ILE A 406 -18.73 -15.66 5.56
C ILE A 406 -18.00 -14.39 5.11
N ALA A 407 -18.18 -13.97 3.87
CA ALA A 407 -17.45 -12.83 3.34
C ALA A 407 -18.34 -11.86 2.57
N THR A 408 -18.09 -10.56 2.77
CA THR A 408 -18.63 -9.52 1.89
C THR A 408 -18.06 -9.68 0.47
N LYS A 409 -18.87 -9.37 -0.55
CA LYS A 409 -18.45 -9.41 -1.97
C LYS A 409 -17.40 -8.31 -2.22
N THR A 410 -16.16 -8.73 -2.31
CA THR A 410 -14.99 -7.94 -2.73
C THR A 410 -14.31 -8.65 -3.90
N ALA A 411 -13.39 -7.99 -4.61
CA ALA A 411 -12.67 -8.61 -5.72
C ALA A 411 -12.02 -9.95 -5.30
N GLY A 412 -11.37 -9.97 -4.13
CA GLY A 412 -10.69 -11.15 -3.60
C GLY A 412 -11.63 -12.24 -3.13
N SER A 413 -12.64 -11.91 -2.31
CA SER A 413 -13.56 -12.90 -1.74
C SER A 413 -14.38 -13.59 -2.81
N MET A 414 -14.90 -12.84 -3.80
CA MET A 414 -15.67 -13.41 -4.90
C MET A 414 -14.88 -14.46 -5.68
N GLU A 415 -13.63 -14.16 -6.01
CA GLU A 415 -12.80 -15.07 -6.82
C GLU A 415 -12.37 -16.30 -6.03
N LEU A 416 -11.92 -16.11 -4.78
CA LEU A 416 -11.46 -17.22 -3.94
C LEU A 416 -12.59 -18.21 -3.63
N ILE A 417 -13.76 -17.71 -3.18
CA ILE A 417 -14.88 -18.58 -2.82
C ILE A 417 -15.50 -19.23 -4.07
N ALA A 418 -15.57 -18.52 -5.22
CA ALA A 418 -16.02 -19.12 -6.46
C ALA A 418 -15.11 -20.27 -6.94
N ARG A 419 -13.79 -20.14 -6.73
CA ARG A 419 -12.81 -21.13 -7.19
C ARG A 419 -12.64 -22.31 -6.23
N LEU A 420 -12.66 -22.03 -4.92
CA LEU A 420 -12.34 -23.01 -3.88
C LEU A 420 -13.57 -23.58 -3.17
N GLY A 421 -14.73 -22.91 -3.24
CA GLY A 421 -15.87 -23.24 -2.39
C GLY A 421 -15.64 -22.86 -0.93
N GLY A 422 -16.32 -23.53 0.00
CA GLY A 422 -16.08 -23.41 1.44
C GLY A 422 -16.56 -22.10 2.07
N GLY A 423 -17.33 -21.25 1.38
CA GLY A 423 -17.77 -19.99 1.93
C GLY A 423 -19.10 -19.48 1.37
N VAL A 424 -19.67 -18.52 2.08
CA VAL A 424 -20.89 -17.79 1.73
C VAL A 424 -20.53 -16.34 1.40
N LEU A 425 -20.90 -15.88 0.21
CA LEU A 425 -20.74 -14.50 -0.23
C LEU A 425 -22.02 -13.71 0.06
N VAL A 426 -21.89 -12.61 0.77
CA VAL A 426 -22.98 -11.68 1.07
C VAL A 426 -22.74 -10.33 0.39
N ASP A 427 -23.79 -9.59 0.12
CA ASP A 427 -23.63 -8.24 -0.43
C ASP A 427 -22.83 -7.35 0.53
N ASN A 428 -22.05 -6.43 -0.02
CA ASN A 428 -21.14 -5.59 0.76
C ASN A 428 -21.92 -4.47 1.49
N ASN A 429 -22.76 -4.89 2.41
CA ASN A 429 -23.54 -4.03 3.30
C ASN A 429 -23.82 -4.74 4.63
N ILE A 430 -24.16 -3.95 5.65
CA ILE A 430 -24.37 -4.43 7.01
C ILE A 430 -25.56 -5.39 7.13
N GLU A 431 -26.65 -5.19 6.39
CA GLU A 431 -27.87 -6.00 6.48
C GLU A 431 -27.65 -7.43 5.96
N ALA A 432 -26.92 -7.57 4.85
CA ALA A 432 -26.59 -8.87 4.30
C ALA A 432 -25.65 -9.66 5.22
N LEU A 433 -24.65 -8.98 5.80
CA LEU A 433 -23.71 -9.60 6.75
C LEU A 433 -24.40 -9.95 8.06
N TYR A 434 -25.27 -9.08 8.58
CA TYR A 434 -26.10 -9.34 9.75
C TYR A 434 -26.99 -10.59 9.54
N SER A 435 -27.68 -10.66 8.40
CA SER A 435 -28.56 -11.81 8.09
C SER A 435 -27.77 -13.12 8.07
N ALA A 436 -26.58 -13.14 7.49
CA ALA A 436 -25.74 -14.34 7.48
C ALA A 436 -25.27 -14.75 8.88
N MET A 437 -24.85 -13.80 9.72
CA MET A 437 -24.46 -14.10 11.10
C MET A 437 -25.65 -14.58 11.94
N LYS A 438 -26.84 -13.98 11.75
CA LYS A 438 -28.08 -14.40 12.41
C LYS A 438 -28.45 -15.83 12.05
N ASN A 439 -28.47 -16.15 10.74
CA ASN A 439 -28.78 -17.51 10.25
C ASN A 439 -27.77 -18.54 10.78
N SER A 440 -26.53 -18.13 11.04
CA SER A 440 -25.53 -18.99 11.70
C SER A 440 -25.89 -19.23 13.17
N CYS A 441 -26.35 -18.21 13.90
CA CYS A 441 -26.83 -18.35 15.27
C CYS A 441 -28.07 -19.24 15.36
N GLU A 442 -28.92 -19.27 14.36
CA GLU A 442 -30.10 -20.10 14.24
C GLU A 442 -29.81 -21.52 13.71
N GLY A 443 -28.55 -21.77 13.34
CA GLY A 443 -28.11 -23.07 12.78
C GLY A 443 -28.59 -23.33 11.35
N GLU A 444 -29.09 -22.28 10.67
CA GLU A 444 -29.65 -22.39 9.33
C GLU A 444 -28.61 -22.28 8.21
N LEU A 445 -27.43 -21.72 8.52
CA LEU A 445 -26.38 -21.58 7.51
C LEU A 445 -25.75 -22.94 7.23
N ASN A 446 -26.17 -23.57 6.13
CA ASN A 446 -25.57 -24.81 5.66
C ASN A 446 -24.07 -24.56 5.40
N ASN A 447 -23.23 -25.29 6.11
CA ASN A 447 -21.79 -25.25 5.94
C ASN A 447 -21.48 -25.60 4.47
N ALA A 448 -20.96 -24.63 3.73
CA ALA A 448 -20.36 -24.90 2.44
C ALA A 448 -19.19 -25.88 2.69
N LEU A 449 -19.16 -26.97 1.93
CA LEU A 449 -18.11 -27.97 2.09
C LEU A 449 -16.73 -27.29 1.88
N PRO A 450 -15.76 -27.54 2.77
CA PRO A 450 -14.41 -27.03 2.55
C PRO A 450 -13.87 -27.55 1.21
N PRO A 451 -12.96 -26.79 0.55
CA PRO A 451 -12.37 -27.23 -0.69
C PRO A 451 -11.57 -28.52 -0.47
N THR A 452 -11.43 -29.31 -1.51
CA THR A 452 -10.56 -30.48 -1.44
C THR A 452 -9.10 -30.02 -1.39
N ARG A 453 -8.25 -30.80 -0.71
CA ARG A 453 -6.81 -30.49 -0.66
C ARG A 453 -6.19 -30.42 -2.06
N GLU A 454 -6.70 -31.21 -3.00
CA GLU A 454 -6.28 -31.24 -4.41
C GLU A 454 -6.47 -29.87 -5.09
N SER A 455 -7.58 -29.18 -4.85
CA SER A 455 -7.82 -27.83 -5.40
C SER A 455 -6.80 -26.79 -4.95
N PHE A 456 -6.33 -26.87 -3.71
CA PHE A 456 -5.28 -25.99 -3.21
C PHE A 456 -3.91 -26.29 -3.84
N GLU A 457 -3.57 -27.56 -3.99
CA GLU A 457 -2.33 -27.98 -4.61
C GLU A 457 -2.23 -27.52 -6.06
N ASP A 458 -3.33 -27.60 -6.80
CA ASP A 458 -3.39 -27.14 -8.20
C ASP A 458 -3.23 -25.62 -8.31
N ILE A 459 -3.92 -24.86 -7.45
CA ILE A 459 -3.78 -23.39 -7.42
C ILE A 459 -2.37 -22.98 -7.00
N TYR A 460 -1.81 -23.63 -6.01
CA TYR A 460 -0.45 -23.36 -5.54
C TYR A 460 0.57 -23.62 -6.65
N LYS A 461 0.47 -24.78 -7.33
CA LYS A 461 1.34 -25.13 -8.45
C LYS A 461 1.23 -24.16 -9.61
N GLU A 462 -0.01 -23.86 -10.06
CA GLU A 462 -0.27 -22.87 -11.12
C GLU A 462 0.33 -21.51 -10.77
N THR A 463 0.17 -21.08 -9.52
CA THR A 463 0.69 -19.79 -9.04
C THR A 463 2.21 -19.76 -9.05
N CYS A 464 2.87 -20.82 -8.56
CA CYS A 464 4.33 -20.95 -8.60
C CYS A 464 4.86 -20.90 -10.03
N ASP A 465 4.25 -21.64 -10.96
CA ASP A 465 4.67 -21.67 -12.37
C ASP A 465 4.58 -20.27 -13.01
N LYS A 466 3.50 -19.54 -12.72
CA LYS A 466 3.34 -18.16 -13.20
C LYS A 466 4.36 -17.19 -12.61
N ILE A 467 4.67 -17.31 -11.31
CA ILE A 467 5.68 -16.47 -10.65
C ILE A 467 7.06 -16.73 -11.27
N ILE A 468 7.46 -17.98 -11.37
CA ILE A 468 8.76 -18.37 -11.95
C ILE A 468 8.86 -17.86 -13.38
N GLY A 469 7.83 -18.08 -14.20
CA GLY A 469 7.79 -17.62 -15.60
C GLY A 469 7.90 -16.11 -15.75
N ILE A 470 7.22 -15.32 -14.90
CA ILE A 470 7.29 -13.85 -14.99
C ILE A 470 8.66 -13.32 -14.52
N LEU A 471 9.33 -14.01 -13.59
CA LEU A 471 10.66 -13.66 -13.10
C LEU A 471 11.81 -14.22 -13.96
N GLY A 472 11.49 -14.81 -15.13
CA GLY A 472 12.49 -15.28 -16.09
C GLY A 472 13.21 -16.56 -15.69
N GLY A 473 12.66 -17.30 -14.73
CA GLY A 473 13.19 -18.60 -14.30
C GLY A 473 12.60 -19.77 -15.09
N GLU A 474 13.30 -20.91 -15.04
CA GLU A 474 12.77 -22.22 -15.38
C GLU A 474 12.54 -22.99 -14.08
N ARG A 475 11.44 -23.73 -13.99
CA ARG A 475 11.14 -24.53 -12.80
C ARG A 475 12.11 -25.70 -12.69
N ASN A 476 12.71 -25.89 -11.53
CA ASN A 476 13.42 -27.12 -11.24
C ASN A 476 12.43 -28.29 -11.30
N ALA A 477 12.76 -29.32 -12.08
CA ALA A 477 11.95 -30.54 -12.11
C ALA A 477 11.94 -31.17 -10.71
N PHE A 478 10.76 -31.41 -10.16
CA PHE A 478 10.58 -32.16 -8.90
C PHE A 478 10.89 -33.61 -9.06
#